data_2ec747051c650dca812de174744e78df
#
_entry.id   2ec747051c650dca812de174744e78df
#
_cell.length_a   1.000
_cell.length_b   1.000
_cell.length_c   1.000
_cell.angle_alpha   90.00
_cell.angle_beta   90.00
_cell.angle_gamma   90.00
#
_symmetry.space_group_name_H-M   'P 1'
#
loop_
_entity.id
_entity.type
_entity.pdbx_description
1 polymer ?
#
loop_
_entity_poly.entity_id
_entity_poly.type
_entity_poly.pdbx_seq_one_letter_code
_entity_poly.pdbx_strand_id
1 'polypeptide(L)'
;QHFNEKFTDKFEDFMLAYNYCKSKKGENVPNSVNRIVDFCVTYKVTVRQVVSYLEKQSGSIIELQDYVSMYLEAYSLSHNTTYSVLEYSKHFLFPQDLMQSHDDALNWLNREKDKREKKKIIKKNKMLLSIIEPLHELDGKDIGNFKFSFPHSKSDFVHQGDLMHICVGKFNYFDKMCEGKNYICFVAKANKPYATVEFKKEENNQLSLVQARAYGNGNVTSDCTEQINKFKNLLEATVLSNLLKK
;
A
#
# COMPACT_ATOMS: atom_id res chain seq x y z
N GLN A 1 -20.16 -14.06 28.70
CA GLN A 1 -19.63 -15.33 29.23
C GLN A 1 -18.10 -15.33 29.40
N HIS A 2 -17.33 -14.57 28.60
CA HIS A 2 -15.85 -14.43 28.77
C HIS A 2 -15.42 -13.53 29.92
N PHE A 3 -16.35 -12.89 30.59
CA PHE A 3 -16.10 -11.94 31.65
C PHE A 3 -15.61 -12.59 32.96
N ASN A 4 -16.01 -13.84 33.18
CA ASN A 4 -15.84 -14.49 34.48
C ASN A 4 -14.46 -15.10 34.73
N GLU A 5 -13.72 -15.50 33.74
CA GLU A 5 -12.47 -16.25 33.97
C GLU A 5 -11.26 -15.38 34.28
N LYS A 6 -11.24 -14.10 33.83
CA LYS A 6 -10.10 -13.19 34.02
C LYS A 6 -10.17 -12.37 35.33
N PHE A 7 -11.32 -12.33 35.99
CA PHE A 7 -11.59 -11.49 37.17
C PHE A 7 -12.04 -12.21 38.43
N THR A 8 -12.07 -13.55 38.43
CA THR A 8 -12.58 -14.34 39.56
C THR A 8 -11.85 -14.05 40.87
N ASP A 9 -10.64 -13.49 40.85
CA ASP A 9 -9.87 -13.18 42.06
C ASP A 9 -9.77 -11.68 42.39
N LYS A 10 -10.37 -10.77 41.58
CA LYS A 10 -10.21 -9.32 41.75
C LYS A 10 -11.49 -8.52 41.50
N PHE A 11 -12.51 -8.79 42.27
CA PHE A 11 -13.79 -8.06 42.20
C PHE A 11 -13.61 -6.52 42.31
N GLU A 12 -12.65 -6.07 43.12
CA GLU A 12 -12.34 -4.65 43.29
C GLU A 12 -11.83 -4.00 42.01
N ASP A 13 -10.92 -4.67 41.24
CA ASP A 13 -10.41 -4.18 39.98
C ASP A 13 -11.53 -4.08 38.94
N PHE A 14 -12.45 -5.07 38.89
CA PHE A 14 -13.63 -5.01 38.06
C PHE A 14 -14.53 -3.83 38.39
N MET A 15 -14.85 -3.65 39.65
CA MET A 15 -15.72 -2.55 40.10
C MET A 15 -15.08 -1.18 39.83
N LEU A 16 -13.76 -1.07 39.92
CA LEU A 16 -13.04 0.15 39.58
C LEU A 16 -13.19 0.48 38.10
N ALA A 17 -12.92 -0.47 37.22
CA ALA A 17 -13.08 -0.30 35.75
C ALA A 17 -14.54 0.00 35.39
N TYR A 18 -15.51 -0.73 35.95
CA TYR A 18 -16.93 -0.53 35.70
C TYR A 18 -17.40 0.86 36.12
N ASN A 19 -17.05 1.32 37.33
CA ASN A 19 -17.45 2.62 37.84
C ASN A 19 -16.84 3.77 37.01
N TYR A 20 -15.57 3.62 36.59
CA TYR A 20 -14.94 4.57 35.69
C TYR A 20 -15.72 4.64 34.34
N CYS A 21 -15.95 3.52 33.67
CA CYS A 21 -16.66 3.50 32.40
C CYS A 21 -18.09 4.04 32.50
N LYS A 22 -18.79 3.71 33.59
CA LYS A 22 -20.16 4.22 33.87
C LYS A 22 -20.20 5.74 34.06
N SER A 23 -19.12 6.36 34.58
CA SER A 23 -19.03 7.79 34.76
C SER A 23 -18.85 8.57 33.43
N LYS A 24 -18.44 7.91 32.36
CA LYS A 24 -18.22 8.53 31.04
C LYS A 24 -19.49 8.49 30.20
N LYS A 25 -19.94 9.67 29.74
CA LYS A 25 -21.13 9.80 28.87
C LYS A 25 -20.91 9.15 27.52
N GLY A 26 -21.85 8.28 27.10
CA GLY A 26 -21.85 7.69 25.73
C GLY A 26 -21.00 6.44 25.55
N GLU A 27 -20.29 5.96 26.59
CA GLU A 27 -19.52 4.72 26.49
C GLU A 27 -20.40 3.46 26.58
N ASN A 28 -20.07 2.45 25.77
CA ASN A 28 -20.57 1.09 25.95
C ASN A 28 -19.81 0.44 27.10
N VAL A 29 -20.35 0.53 28.32
CA VAL A 29 -19.67 0.12 29.56
C VAL A 29 -19.07 -1.28 29.51
N PRO A 30 -19.78 -2.36 29.04
CA PRO A 30 -19.19 -3.69 28.96
C PRO A 30 -17.98 -3.76 28.03
N ASN A 31 -18.03 -3.09 26.88
CA ASN A 31 -16.92 -3.07 25.93
C ASN A 31 -15.71 -2.33 26.48
N SER A 32 -15.91 -1.17 27.09
CA SER A 32 -14.83 -0.36 27.67
C SER A 32 -14.15 -1.06 28.84
N VAL A 33 -14.90 -1.75 29.70
CA VAL A 33 -14.33 -2.59 30.76
C VAL A 33 -13.48 -3.72 30.19
N ASN A 34 -13.97 -4.44 29.17
CA ASN A 34 -13.20 -5.50 28.51
C ASN A 34 -11.90 -4.96 27.91
N ARG A 35 -11.93 -3.78 27.27
CA ARG A 35 -10.74 -3.13 26.70
C ARG A 35 -9.71 -2.78 27.79
N ILE A 36 -10.14 -2.26 28.93
CA ILE A 36 -9.25 -1.99 30.08
C ILE A 36 -8.58 -3.28 30.53
N VAL A 37 -9.34 -4.37 30.66
CA VAL A 37 -8.80 -5.67 31.06
C VAL A 37 -7.78 -6.21 30.08
N ASP A 38 -8.15 -6.21 28.80
CA ASP A 38 -7.28 -6.71 27.73
C ASP A 38 -5.99 -5.88 27.63
N PHE A 39 -6.07 -4.56 27.84
CA PHE A 39 -4.91 -3.70 27.93
C PHE A 39 -4.02 -4.08 29.12
N CYS A 40 -4.62 -4.26 30.30
CA CYS A 40 -3.90 -4.66 31.50
C CYS A 40 -3.17 -6.00 31.34
N VAL A 41 -3.85 -7.00 30.76
CA VAL A 41 -3.26 -8.32 30.50
C VAL A 41 -2.13 -8.24 29.48
N THR A 42 -2.37 -7.51 28.38
CA THR A 42 -1.41 -7.39 27.26
C THR A 42 -0.12 -6.69 27.72
N TYR A 43 -0.25 -5.59 28.46
CA TYR A 43 0.89 -4.75 28.82
C TYR A 43 1.38 -4.96 30.27
N LYS A 44 0.82 -5.94 31.01
CA LYS A 44 1.19 -6.29 32.38
C LYS A 44 1.16 -5.07 33.31
N VAL A 45 0.08 -4.30 33.23
CA VAL A 45 -0.23 -3.16 34.10
C VAL A 45 -1.50 -3.44 34.91
N THR A 46 -1.70 -2.71 36.01
CA THR A 46 -2.89 -2.89 36.87
C THR A 46 -4.06 -2.06 36.36
N VAL A 47 -5.30 -2.51 36.64
CA VAL A 47 -6.52 -1.74 36.32
C VAL A 47 -6.45 -0.36 37.01
N ARG A 48 -5.95 -0.29 38.23
CA ARG A 48 -5.79 0.97 38.97
C ARG A 48 -4.86 1.94 38.24
N GLN A 49 -3.75 1.47 37.67
CA GLN A 49 -2.84 2.32 36.90
C GLN A 49 -3.53 2.89 35.64
N VAL A 50 -4.27 2.05 34.90
CA VAL A 50 -4.97 2.48 33.70
C VAL A 50 -6.08 3.47 34.02
N VAL A 51 -6.94 3.15 34.99
CA VAL A 51 -8.06 4.01 35.38
C VAL A 51 -7.55 5.35 35.93
N SER A 52 -6.59 5.33 36.86
CA SER A 52 -6.02 6.57 37.43
C SER A 52 -5.30 7.45 36.41
N TYR A 53 -4.78 6.85 35.35
CA TYR A 53 -4.24 7.58 34.21
C TYR A 53 -5.37 8.21 33.38
N LEU A 54 -6.36 7.41 32.96
CA LEU A 54 -7.47 7.88 32.12
C LEU A 54 -8.35 8.95 32.80
N GLU A 55 -8.48 8.92 34.14
CA GLU A 55 -9.19 9.96 34.89
C GLU A 55 -8.57 11.35 34.74
N LYS A 56 -7.27 11.42 34.43
CA LYS A 56 -6.50 12.65 34.23
C LYS A 56 -6.41 13.09 32.78
N GLN A 57 -6.92 12.28 31.86
CA GLN A 57 -6.85 12.53 30.43
C GLN A 57 -8.21 12.91 29.87
N SER A 58 -8.20 13.63 28.75
CA SER A 58 -9.42 13.93 27.97
C SER A 58 -9.86 12.75 27.08
N GLY A 59 -8.97 11.78 26.82
CA GLY A 59 -9.24 10.58 26.04
C GLY A 59 -9.77 9.41 26.85
N SER A 60 -10.19 8.35 26.16
CA SER A 60 -10.71 7.10 26.71
C SER A 60 -9.73 5.94 26.55
N ILE A 61 -10.15 4.73 26.96
CA ILE A 61 -9.38 3.49 26.72
C ILE A 61 -9.19 3.20 25.23
N ILE A 62 -10.09 3.66 24.36
CA ILE A 62 -10.01 3.45 22.92
C ILE A 62 -8.80 4.23 22.37
N GLU A 63 -8.73 5.53 22.66
CA GLU A 63 -7.61 6.36 22.21
C GLU A 63 -6.28 5.88 22.80
N LEU A 64 -6.28 5.37 24.03
CA LEU A 64 -5.07 4.80 24.62
C LEU A 64 -4.60 3.54 23.88
N GLN A 65 -5.52 2.63 23.54
CA GLN A 65 -5.20 1.43 22.74
C GLN A 65 -4.71 1.78 21.35
N ASP A 66 -5.40 2.72 20.68
CA ASP A 66 -5.05 3.15 19.33
C ASP A 66 -3.69 3.84 19.31
N TYR A 67 -3.42 4.73 20.27
CA TYR A 67 -2.11 5.35 20.44
C TYR A 67 -0.99 4.31 20.58
N VAL A 68 -1.15 3.37 21.54
CA VAL A 68 -0.14 2.33 21.78
C VAL A 68 0.10 1.48 20.52
N SER A 69 -0.98 1.07 19.86
CA SER A 69 -0.90 0.28 18.61
C SER A 69 -0.16 1.03 17.51
N MET A 70 -0.52 2.29 17.25
CA MET A 70 0.10 3.12 16.22
C MET A 70 1.58 3.41 16.53
N TYR A 71 1.90 3.73 17.78
CA TYR A 71 3.27 3.94 18.23
C TYR A 71 4.14 2.71 17.98
N LEU A 72 3.65 1.53 18.36
CA LEU A 72 4.37 0.27 18.17
C LEU A 72 4.58 -0.07 16.70
N GLU A 73 3.56 0.11 15.87
CA GLU A 73 3.67 -0.10 14.44
C GLU A 73 4.67 0.88 13.83
N ALA A 74 4.59 2.17 14.16
CA ALA A 74 5.52 3.19 13.66
C ALA A 74 6.97 2.89 14.08
N TYR A 75 7.17 2.49 15.34
CA TYR A 75 8.49 2.09 15.84
C TYR A 75 9.04 0.89 15.07
N SER A 76 8.25 -0.15 14.92
CA SER A 76 8.60 -1.35 14.13
C SER A 76 8.99 -1.00 12.70
N LEU A 77 8.22 -0.10 12.06
CA LEU A 77 8.48 0.34 10.71
C LEU A 77 9.77 1.16 10.61
N SER A 78 10.05 2.03 11.58
CA SER A 78 11.21 2.92 11.55
C SER A 78 12.53 2.19 11.84
N HIS A 79 12.50 1.19 12.73
CA HIS A 79 13.68 0.42 13.15
C HIS A 79 13.85 -0.91 12.43
N ASN A 80 12.90 -1.27 11.55
CA ASN A 80 12.86 -2.55 10.84
C ASN A 80 12.98 -3.75 11.78
N THR A 81 12.27 -3.71 12.89
CA THR A 81 12.29 -4.73 13.94
C THR A 81 10.87 -5.11 14.34
N THR A 82 10.70 -6.31 14.89
CA THR A 82 9.48 -6.71 15.60
C THR A 82 9.65 -6.30 17.07
N TYR A 83 8.70 -5.53 17.56
CA TYR A 83 8.76 -5.07 18.92
C TYR A 83 8.12 -6.10 19.86
N SER A 84 8.86 -6.61 20.83
CA SER A 84 8.33 -7.48 21.88
C SER A 84 7.70 -6.65 22.99
N VAL A 85 6.44 -6.92 23.30
CA VAL A 85 5.67 -6.26 24.39
C VAL A 85 6.40 -6.31 25.75
N LEU A 86 7.32 -7.26 25.92
CA LEU A 86 8.01 -7.48 27.19
C LEU A 86 9.16 -6.52 27.47
N GLU A 87 9.61 -5.76 26.48
CA GLU A 87 10.79 -4.88 26.57
C GLU A 87 10.46 -3.41 26.81
N TYR A 88 9.16 -3.06 27.00
CA TYR A 88 8.73 -1.66 27.10
C TYR A 88 9.00 -1.02 28.46
N SER A 89 9.56 0.15 28.41
CA SER A 89 9.46 1.10 29.52
C SER A 89 7.98 1.51 29.70
N LYS A 90 7.46 1.43 30.91
CA LYS A 90 6.07 1.83 31.23
C LYS A 90 5.75 3.29 30.90
N HIS A 91 6.76 4.13 30.74
CA HIS A 91 6.59 5.56 30.39
C HIS A 91 5.92 5.79 29.05
N PHE A 92 6.16 4.90 28.08
CA PHE A 92 5.53 4.96 26.78
C PHE A 92 4.03 4.63 26.83
N LEU A 93 3.59 3.72 27.74
CA LEU A 93 2.19 3.32 27.85
C LEU A 93 1.26 4.42 28.38
N PHE A 94 1.82 5.38 29.13
CA PHE A 94 1.08 6.43 29.82
C PHE A 94 1.70 7.80 29.50
N PRO A 95 1.50 8.32 28.27
CA PRO A 95 2.04 9.62 27.89
C PRO A 95 1.43 10.75 28.72
N GLN A 96 2.12 11.87 28.81
CA GLN A 96 1.67 13.02 29.59
C GLN A 96 0.34 13.60 29.07
N ASP A 97 0.20 13.69 27.76
CA ASP A 97 -1.02 14.10 27.05
C ASP A 97 -1.39 13.01 26.04
N LEU A 98 -2.50 12.32 26.30
CA LEU A 98 -2.94 11.20 25.46
C LEU A 98 -3.36 11.65 24.08
N MET A 99 -4.14 12.72 23.96
CA MET A 99 -4.67 13.15 22.66
C MET A 99 -3.56 13.67 21.76
N GLN A 100 -2.65 14.49 22.30
CA GLN A 100 -1.50 14.95 21.54
C GLN A 100 -0.60 13.78 21.11
N SER A 101 -0.34 12.85 22.01
CA SER A 101 0.50 11.68 21.72
C SER A 101 -0.14 10.72 20.72
N HIS A 102 -1.47 10.59 20.74
CA HIS A 102 -2.24 9.85 19.75
C HIS A 102 -2.05 10.45 18.34
N ASP A 103 -2.21 11.77 18.21
CA ASP A 103 -2.04 12.46 16.92
C ASP A 103 -0.59 12.40 16.41
N ASP A 104 0.38 12.53 17.34
CA ASP A 104 1.80 12.41 17.01
C ASP A 104 2.15 10.98 16.53
N ALA A 105 1.62 9.95 17.19
CA ALA A 105 1.80 8.56 16.79
C ALA A 105 1.17 8.26 15.42
N LEU A 106 -0.02 8.77 15.16
CA LEU A 106 -0.70 8.67 13.86
C LEU A 106 0.13 9.32 12.75
N ASN A 107 0.61 10.53 13.00
CA ASN A 107 1.44 11.27 12.04
C ASN A 107 2.78 10.56 11.79
N TRP A 108 3.39 9.98 12.82
CA TRP A 108 4.62 9.21 12.67
C TRP A 108 4.39 7.94 11.86
N LEU A 109 3.33 7.17 12.18
CA LEU A 109 2.96 5.97 11.46
C LEU A 109 2.73 6.23 9.96
N ASN A 110 1.98 7.27 9.62
CA ASN A 110 1.72 7.66 8.24
C ASN A 110 3.02 8.01 7.51
N ARG A 111 3.92 8.79 8.13
CA ARG A 111 5.24 9.11 7.55
C ARG A 111 6.10 7.87 7.29
N GLU A 112 6.09 6.90 8.19
CA GLU A 112 6.88 5.67 8.00
C GLU A 112 6.27 4.77 6.90
N LYS A 113 4.93 4.67 6.82
CA LYS A 113 4.23 3.98 5.72
C LYS A 113 4.56 4.63 4.36
N ASP A 114 4.50 5.95 4.27
CA ASP A 114 4.84 6.69 3.05
C ASP A 114 6.30 6.48 2.62
N LYS A 115 7.24 6.53 3.57
CA LYS A 115 8.67 6.26 3.29
C LYS A 115 8.87 4.85 2.71
N ARG A 116 8.20 3.86 3.27
CA ARG A 116 8.29 2.47 2.79
C ARG A 116 7.68 2.31 1.41
N GLU A 117 6.51 2.92 1.17
CA GLU A 117 5.87 2.88 -0.16
C GLU A 117 6.74 3.56 -1.22
N LYS A 118 7.30 4.75 -0.92
CA LYS A 118 8.25 5.43 -1.82
C LYS A 118 9.47 4.55 -2.15
N LYS A 119 10.06 3.88 -1.13
CA LYS A 119 11.18 2.95 -1.37
C LYS A 119 10.79 1.77 -2.27
N LYS A 120 9.58 1.21 -2.07
CA LYS A 120 9.06 0.13 -2.93
C LYS A 120 8.89 0.61 -4.38
N ILE A 121 8.32 1.79 -4.59
CA ILE A 121 8.14 2.39 -5.93
C ILE A 121 9.49 2.62 -6.61
N ILE A 122 10.47 3.20 -5.91
CA ILE A 122 11.82 3.40 -6.45
C ILE A 122 12.46 2.07 -6.87
N LYS A 123 12.35 1.04 -6.02
CA LYS A 123 12.86 -0.30 -6.36
C LYS A 123 12.19 -0.86 -7.61
N LYS A 124 10.84 -0.78 -7.68
CA LYS A 124 10.08 -1.26 -8.84
C LYS A 124 10.36 -0.46 -10.10
N ASN A 125 10.54 0.87 -10.02
CA ASN A 125 10.96 1.67 -11.17
C ASN A 125 12.32 1.22 -11.71
N LYS A 126 13.29 0.88 -10.86
CA LYS A 126 14.57 0.32 -11.29
C LYS A 126 14.39 -1.04 -11.99
N MET A 127 13.49 -1.89 -11.49
CA MET A 127 13.15 -3.17 -12.14
C MET A 127 12.51 -2.92 -13.51
N LEU A 128 11.57 -1.98 -13.61
CA LEU A 128 10.95 -1.60 -14.88
C LEU A 128 12.00 -1.14 -15.89
N LEU A 129 12.89 -0.25 -15.50
CA LEU A 129 13.96 0.24 -16.38
C LEU A 129 14.86 -0.90 -16.88
N SER A 130 15.18 -1.88 -16.04
CA SER A 130 15.97 -3.05 -16.48
C SER A 130 15.24 -3.95 -17.49
N ILE A 131 13.90 -3.90 -17.53
CA ILE A 131 13.10 -4.59 -18.57
C ILE A 131 13.09 -3.79 -19.89
N ILE A 132 13.09 -2.45 -19.79
CA ILE A 132 12.98 -1.57 -20.96
C ILE A 132 14.35 -1.33 -21.61
N GLU A 133 15.42 -1.26 -20.83
CA GLU A 133 16.79 -0.98 -21.33
C GLU A 133 17.18 -1.85 -22.53
N PRO A 134 16.93 -3.17 -22.56
CA PRO A 134 17.17 -4.01 -23.74
C PRO A 134 16.25 -3.72 -24.93
N LEU A 135 15.21 -2.91 -24.74
CA LEU A 135 14.20 -2.55 -25.75
C LEU A 135 14.34 -1.10 -26.23
N HIS A 136 15.43 -0.42 -25.87
CA HIS A 136 15.62 1.02 -26.13
C HIS A 136 15.47 1.42 -27.60
N GLU A 137 15.81 0.54 -28.55
CA GLU A 137 15.65 0.79 -30.00
C GLU A 137 14.18 0.83 -30.44
N LEU A 138 13.28 0.27 -29.63
CA LEU A 138 11.85 0.25 -29.86
C LEU A 138 11.12 1.37 -29.10
N ASP A 139 11.78 1.98 -28.12
CA ASP A 139 11.18 3.05 -27.33
C ASP A 139 11.16 4.36 -28.13
N GLY A 140 9.96 4.92 -28.28
CA GLY A 140 9.73 6.07 -29.14
C GLY A 140 9.74 5.78 -30.65
N LYS A 141 9.65 4.49 -31.05
CA LYS A 141 9.71 4.09 -32.46
C LYS A 141 8.45 4.47 -33.21
N ASP A 142 8.64 5.07 -34.38
CA ASP A 142 7.56 5.37 -35.31
C ASP A 142 7.29 4.16 -36.20
N ILE A 143 6.01 3.75 -36.32
CA ILE A 143 5.52 2.70 -37.21
C ILE A 143 4.27 3.25 -37.91
N GLY A 144 4.38 3.53 -39.20
CA GLY A 144 3.37 4.27 -39.94
C GLY A 144 3.17 5.66 -39.31
N ASN A 145 1.93 5.99 -38.99
CA ASN A 145 1.56 7.26 -38.42
C ASN A 145 1.49 7.24 -36.88
N PHE A 146 2.01 6.20 -36.25
CA PHE A 146 1.93 5.99 -34.80
C PHE A 146 3.33 5.87 -34.18
N LYS A 147 3.52 6.51 -33.03
CA LYS A 147 4.72 6.38 -32.20
C LYS A 147 4.43 5.46 -31.03
N PHE A 148 5.29 4.46 -30.84
CA PHE A 148 5.21 3.50 -29.75
C PHE A 148 6.29 3.83 -28.70
N SER A 149 5.92 3.91 -27.43
CA SER A 149 6.84 4.15 -26.33
C SER A 149 6.52 3.28 -25.12
N PHE A 150 7.51 3.05 -24.26
CA PHE A 150 7.33 2.33 -23.02
C PHE A 150 7.19 3.31 -21.84
N PRO A 151 6.43 2.93 -20.77
CA PRO A 151 6.46 3.66 -19.50
C PRO A 151 7.80 3.44 -18.79
N HIS A 152 8.41 4.48 -18.21
CA HIS A 152 9.68 4.41 -17.48
C HIS A 152 9.51 4.45 -15.97
N SER A 153 8.32 4.76 -15.50
CA SER A 153 7.99 4.89 -14.08
C SER A 153 6.55 4.55 -13.78
N LYS A 154 6.22 4.28 -12.50
CA LYS A 154 4.83 4.17 -12.05
C LYS A 154 4.01 5.42 -12.38
N SER A 155 4.65 6.60 -12.34
CA SER A 155 4.00 7.87 -12.67
C SER A 155 3.48 7.91 -14.11
N ASP A 156 4.20 7.31 -15.07
CA ASP A 156 3.80 7.30 -16.47
C ASP A 156 2.52 6.46 -16.67
N PHE A 157 2.38 5.35 -15.93
CA PHE A 157 1.15 4.57 -15.94
C PHE A 157 -0.04 5.38 -15.41
N VAL A 158 0.15 6.11 -14.30
CA VAL A 158 -0.88 6.96 -13.71
C VAL A 158 -1.26 8.06 -14.68
N HIS A 159 -0.27 8.79 -15.19
CA HIS A 159 -0.49 9.88 -16.15
C HIS A 159 -1.21 9.42 -17.42
N GLN A 160 -0.80 8.30 -18.00
CA GLN A 160 -1.49 7.72 -19.16
C GLN A 160 -2.93 7.31 -18.83
N GLY A 161 -3.16 6.73 -17.65
CA GLY A 161 -4.49 6.36 -17.17
C GLY A 161 -5.42 7.56 -17.06
N ASP A 162 -4.92 8.66 -16.50
CA ASP A 162 -5.67 9.90 -16.33
C ASP A 162 -5.96 10.59 -17.69
N LEU A 163 -4.93 10.70 -18.56
CA LEU A 163 -5.09 11.32 -19.89
C LEU A 163 -6.06 10.55 -20.79
N MET A 164 -6.01 9.23 -20.76
CA MET A 164 -6.80 8.37 -21.63
C MET A 164 -8.14 7.92 -21.01
N HIS A 165 -8.40 8.25 -19.76
CA HIS A 165 -9.55 7.76 -18.98
C HIS A 165 -9.67 6.23 -18.99
N ILE A 166 -8.54 5.54 -18.76
CA ILE A 166 -8.44 4.09 -18.68
C ILE A 166 -7.81 3.65 -17.35
N CYS A 167 -7.96 2.37 -17.01
CA CYS A 167 -7.54 1.87 -15.71
C CYS A 167 -6.04 1.46 -15.59
N VAL A 168 -5.22 1.76 -16.60
CA VAL A 168 -3.81 1.32 -16.66
C VAL A 168 -2.97 1.81 -15.45
N GLY A 169 -3.30 2.96 -14.87
CA GLY A 169 -2.65 3.52 -13.69
C GLY A 169 -3.16 2.98 -12.36
N LYS A 170 -4.31 2.26 -12.34
CA LYS A 170 -5.03 1.88 -11.11
C LYS A 170 -4.85 0.41 -10.72
N PHE A 171 -4.57 -0.47 -11.68
CA PHE A 171 -4.43 -1.90 -11.45
C PHE A 171 -2.96 -2.34 -11.52
N ASN A 172 -2.73 -3.63 -11.51
CA ASN A 172 -1.40 -4.26 -11.40
C ASN A 172 -0.58 -4.30 -12.70
N TYR A 173 -0.88 -3.44 -13.69
CA TYR A 173 -0.14 -3.37 -14.96
C TYR A 173 1.34 -3.05 -14.74
N PHE A 174 1.62 -2.05 -13.91
CA PHE A 174 2.97 -1.67 -13.52
C PHE A 174 3.73 -2.86 -12.89
N ASP A 175 3.10 -3.57 -11.96
CA ASP A 175 3.71 -4.69 -11.26
C ASP A 175 4.02 -5.86 -12.21
N LYS A 176 3.07 -6.22 -13.07
CA LYS A 176 3.27 -7.26 -14.09
C LYS A 176 4.39 -6.92 -15.06
N MET A 177 4.53 -5.65 -15.45
CA MET A 177 5.60 -5.22 -16.33
C MET A 177 6.95 -5.26 -15.60
N CYS A 178 7.03 -4.84 -14.32
CA CYS A 178 8.24 -4.98 -13.51
C CYS A 178 8.68 -6.44 -13.33
N GLU A 179 7.74 -7.39 -13.37
CA GLU A 179 8.00 -8.83 -13.31
C GLU A 179 8.35 -9.45 -14.68
N GLY A 180 8.34 -8.66 -15.76
CA GLY A 180 8.59 -9.13 -17.12
C GLY A 180 7.49 -10.06 -17.68
N LYS A 181 6.30 -10.05 -17.05
CA LYS A 181 5.15 -10.87 -17.49
C LYS A 181 4.40 -10.25 -18.65
N ASN A 182 4.30 -8.92 -18.65
CA ASN A 182 3.58 -8.14 -19.64
C ASN A 182 4.44 -6.98 -20.12
N TYR A 183 4.21 -6.52 -21.33
CA TYR A 183 4.77 -5.29 -21.88
C TYR A 183 3.62 -4.32 -22.14
N ILE A 184 3.68 -3.14 -21.53
CA ILE A 184 2.72 -2.07 -21.77
C ILE A 184 3.39 -1.05 -22.67
N CYS A 185 2.70 -0.65 -23.75
CA CYS A 185 3.15 0.36 -24.69
C CYS A 185 2.10 1.46 -24.78
N PHE A 186 2.57 2.69 -24.80
CA PHE A 186 1.77 3.87 -25.11
C PHE A 186 1.90 4.19 -26.59
N VAL A 187 0.78 4.45 -27.22
CA VAL A 187 0.71 4.77 -28.66
C VAL A 187 0.27 6.21 -28.81
N ALA A 188 1.05 7.01 -29.50
CA ALA A 188 0.71 8.37 -29.86
C ALA A 188 0.45 8.49 -31.36
N LYS A 189 -0.45 9.38 -31.76
CA LYS A 189 -0.71 9.79 -33.14
C LYS A 189 -0.61 11.30 -33.24
N ALA A 190 0.19 11.83 -34.16
CA ALA A 190 0.46 13.26 -34.28
C ALA A 190 0.87 13.88 -32.93
N ASN A 191 1.76 13.22 -32.18
CA ASN A 191 2.25 13.60 -30.84
C ASN A 191 1.18 13.73 -29.74
N LYS A 192 -0.02 13.17 -29.95
CA LYS A 192 -1.08 13.12 -28.93
C LYS A 192 -1.28 11.66 -28.46
N PRO A 193 -1.53 11.41 -27.18
CA PRO A 193 -1.90 10.08 -26.70
C PRO A 193 -3.09 9.54 -27.48
N TYR A 194 -2.98 8.30 -27.97
CA TYR A 194 -4.01 7.70 -28.82
C TYR A 194 -4.50 6.37 -28.26
N ALA A 195 -3.59 5.49 -27.82
CA ALA A 195 -3.98 4.20 -27.27
C ALA A 195 -2.95 3.70 -26.23
N THR A 196 -3.38 2.71 -25.45
CA THR A 196 -2.52 1.88 -24.59
C THR A 196 -2.67 0.43 -25.00
N VAL A 197 -1.57 -0.26 -25.16
CA VAL A 197 -1.49 -1.63 -25.63
C VAL A 197 -0.84 -2.50 -24.58
N GLU A 198 -1.40 -3.69 -24.36
CA GLU A 198 -0.86 -4.71 -23.46
C GLU A 198 -0.52 -5.97 -24.25
N PHE A 199 0.76 -6.35 -24.21
CA PHE A 199 1.24 -7.64 -24.68
C PHE A 199 1.57 -8.52 -23.48
N LYS A 200 1.16 -9.77 -23.49
CA LYS A 200 1.51 -10.78 -22.49
C LYS A 200 2.62 -11.66 -23.04
N LYS A 201 3.61 -11.94 -22.20
CA LYS A 201 4.64 -12.91 -22.50
C LYS A 201 4.12 -14.32 -22.16
N GLU A 202 4.05 -15.19 -23.15
CA GLU A 202 3.64 -16.58 -22.99
C GLU A 202 4.84 -17.47 -22.59
N GLU A 203 4.56 -18.70 -22.18
CA GLU A 203 5.61 -19.64 -21.71
C GLU A 203 6.69 -19.95 -22.77
N ASN A 204 6.33 -19.94 -24.03
CA ASN A 204 7.25 -20.11 -25.17
C ASN A 204 8.01 -18.83 -25.56
N ASN A 205 7.94 -17.78 -24.73
CA ASN A 205 8.47 -16.43 -24.96
C ASN A 205 7.84 -15.66 -26.12
N GLN A 206 6.80 -16.17 -26.77
CA GLN A 206 6.01 -15.42 -27.72
C GLN A 206 5.18 -14.34 -27.03
N LEU A 207 4.77 -13.32 -27.78
CA LEU A 207 3.92 -12.26 -27.28
C LEU A 207 2.51 -12.40 -27.83
N SER A 208 1.51 -12.41 -26.94
CA SER A 208 0.11 -12.30 -27.30
C SER A 208 -0.41 -10.88 -27.06
N LEU A 209 -1.20 -10.35 -27.98
CA LEU A 209 -1.91 -9.09 -27.77
C LEU A 209 -3.10 -9.35 -26.84
N VAL A 210 -3.05 -8.82 -25.63
CA VAL A 210 -4.13 -8.94 -24.63
C VAL A 210 -5.22 -7.92 -24.93
N GLN A 211 -4.83 -6.66 -25.10
CA GLN A 211 -5.76 -5.57 -25.39
C GLN A 211 -5.04 -4.36 -26.00
N ALA A 212 -5.82 -3.58 -26.74
CA ALA A 212 -5.48 -2.25 -27.20
C ALA A 212 -6.68 -1.33 -26.95
N ARG A 213 -6.49 -0.27 -26.15
CA ARG A 213 -7.56 0.62 -25.71
C ARG A 213 -7.25 2.05 -26.08
N ALA A 214 -8.18 2.67 -26.79
CA ALA A 214 -8.22 4.11 -27.04
C ALA A 214 -8.86 4.85 -25.86
N TYR A 215 -9.07 6.15 -25.98
CA TYR A 215 -9.70 7.00 -24.95
C TYR A 215 -11.01 6.38 -24.42
N GLY A 216 -11.21 6.41 -23.10
CA GLY A 216 -12.41 5.90 -22.44
C GLY A 216 -12.67 4.41 -22.62
N ASN A 217 -11.60 3.58 -22.76
CA ASN A 217 -11.65 2.16 -23.08
C ASN A 217 -12.26 1.85 -24.49
N GLY A 218 -12.28 2.83 -25.37
CA GLY A 218 -12.73 2.64 -26.74
C GLY A 218 -11.84 1.70 -27.55
N ASN A 219 -12.32 1.28 -28.72
CA ASN A 219 -11.55 0.46 -29.65
C ASN A 219 -10.57 1.32 -30.46
N VAL A 220 -9.43 0.75 -30.81
CA VAL A 220 -8.50 1.34 -31.77
C VAL A 220 -8.97 1.13 -33.19
N THR A 221 -8.51 1.97 -34.12
CA THR A 221 -8.82 1.81 -35.56
C THR A 221 -8.10 0.59 -36.17
N SER A 222 -8.60 0.08 -37.33
CA SER A 222 -7.97 -1.00 -38.07
C SER A 222 -6.53 -0.68 -38.49
N ASP A 223 -6.27 0.55 -38.94
CA ASP A 223 -4.93 1.05 -39.23
C ASP A 223 -4.00 0.95 -37.99
N CYS A 224 -4.46 1.39 -36.82
CA CYS A 224 -3.68 1.25 -35.59
C CYS A 224 -3.44 -0.21 -35.22
N THR A 225 -4.44 -1.08 -35.39
CA THR A 225 -4.30 -2.52 -35.12
C THR A 225 -3.23 -3.16 -36.00
N GLU A 226 -3.16 -2.79 -37.28
CA GLU A 226 -2.10 -3.25 -38.17
C GLU A 226 -0.71 -2.85 -37.70
N GLN A 227 -0.54 -1.57 -37.29
CA GLN A 227 0.75 -1.09 -36.80
C GLN A 227 1.11 -1.71 -35.42
N ILE A 228 0.12 -1.98 -34.55
CA ILE A 228 0.33 -2.73 -33.31
C ILE A 228 0.87 -4.14 -33.59
N ASN A 229 0.35 -4.82 -34.58
CA ASN A 229 0.85 -6.14 -34.95
C ASN A 229 2.28 -6.10 -35.51
N LYS A 230 2.63 -5.07 -36.30
CA LYS A 230 4.01 -4.85 -36.76
C LYS A 230 4.95 -4.58 -35.58
N PHE A 231 4.53 -3.73 -34.62
CA PHE A 231 5.29 -3.46 -33.40
C PHE A 231 5.46 -4.72 -32.54
N LYS A 232 4.40 -5.50 -32.37
CA LYS A 232 4.45 -6.79 -31.66
C LYS A 232 5.54 -7.70 -32.21
N ASN A 233 5.61 -7.86 -33.52
CA ASN A 233 6.60 -8.73 -34.14
C ASN A 233 8.04 -8.23 -33.93
N LEU A 234 8.26 -6.92 -33.98
CA LEU A 234 9.56 -6.32 -33.65
C LEU A 234 9.92 -6.52 -32.16
N LEU A 235 8.98 -6.29 -31.27
CA LEU A 235 9.16 -6.47 -29.83
C LEU A 235 9.49 -7.94 -29.50
N GLU A 236 8.76 -8.87 -30.08
CA GLU A 236 8.99 -10.31 -29.92
C GLU A 236 10.38 -10.72 -30.39
N ALA A 237 10.80 -10.29 -31.57
CA ALA A 237 12.13 -10.55 -32.11
C ALA A 237 13.23 -9.98 -31.22
N THR A 238 13.05 -8.77 -30.68
CA THR A 238 14.01 -8.13 -29.78
C THR A 238 14.08 -8.86 -28.44
N VAL A 239 12.94 -9.26 -27.86
CA VAL A 239 12.88 -10.02 -26.60
C VAL A 239 13.60 -11.37 -26.76
N LEU A 240 13.35 -12.10 -27.84
CA LEU A 240 14.00 -13.38 -28.14
C LEU A 240 15.51 -13.22 -28.34
N SER A 241 15.95 -12.21 -29.12
CA SER A 241 17.37 -11.91 -29.32
C SER A 241 18.12 -11.63 -28.01
N ASN A 242 17.49 -10.89 -27.11
CA ASN A 242 18.08 -10.56 -25.80
C ASN A 242 18.15 -11.77 -24.84
N LEU A 243 17.28 -12.76 -25.01
CA LEU A 243 17.36 -14.01 -24.24
C LEU A 243 18.53 -14.90 -24.68
N LEU A 244 18.88 -14.85 -25.98
CA LEU A 244 19.99 -15.63 -26.53
C LEU A 244 21.38 -15.04 -26.21
N LYS A 245 21.45 -13.78 -25.77
CA LYS A 245 22.69 -13.08 -25.38
C LYS A 245 23.06 -13.23 -23.91
N LYS A 246 22.19 -13.82 -23.11
CA LYS A 246 22.41 -14.13 -21.67
C LYS A 246 22.83 -15.55 -21.47
#